data_7f196bcb805f02fc112948a91d975e1b
#
_entry.id   7f196bcb805f02fc112948a91d975e1b
#
_cell.length_a   1.000
_cell.length_b   1.000
_cell.length_c   1.000
_cell.angle_alpha   90.00
_cell.angle_beta   90.00
_cell.angle_gamma   90.00
#
_symmetry.space_group_name_H-M   'P 1'
#
loop_
_entity.id
_entity.type
_entity.pdbx_description
1 polymer ?
#
loop_
_entity_poly.entity_id
_entity_poly.type
_entity_poly.pdbx_seq_one_letter_code
_entity_poly.pdbx_strand_id
1 'polypeptide(L)'
;MQRELLILRHGKSDWSRPVDDFHRPLKKRGRKNATQMGSWLAKQSLIPDYVISSPAVRALETARLACSAMQFSLENIREKAVVYEADEVQLLQVVRAIPKKTKRLLLVGHNTGMEDFVLYLGAEAVHWPEDGKLMPTAALARFRVTKSWAALGADTAEFVQIQRARLLETG
;
A
#
# COMPACT_ATOMS: atom_id res chain seq x y z
N MET A 1 -16.30 1.61 -15.93
CA MET A 1 -14.88 1.30 -15.66
C MET A 1 -14.74 0.87 -14.21
N GLN A 2 -14.19 -0.31 -13.98
CA GLN A 2 -13.95 -0.81 -12.64
C GLN A 2 -12.61 -0.30 -12.12
N ARG A 3 -12.62 0.30 -10.92
CA ARG A 3 -11.41 0.82 -10.29
C ARG A 3 -11.04 -0.01 -9.07
N GLU A 4 -9.74 -0.10 -8.80
CA GLU A 4 -9.24 -0.80 -7.62
C GLU A 4 -8.20 0.04 -6.91
N LEU A 5 -8.24 -0.02 -5.57
CA LEU A 5 -7.28 0.63 -4.69
C LEU A 5 -6.52 -0.46 -3.93
N LEU A 6 -5.20 -0.43 -4.06
CA LEU A 6 -4.28 -1.32 -3.34
C LEU A 6 -3.50 -0.49 -2.32
N ILE A 7 -3.65 -0.81 -1.05
CA ILE A 7 -3.02 -0.10 0.06
C ILE A 7 -1.95 -1.00 0.66
N LEU A 8 -0.68 -0.63 0.50
CA LEU A 8 0.47 -1.44 0.91
C LEU A 8 1.28 -0.75 1.99
N ARG A 9 1.36 -1.35 3.18
CA ARG A 9 2.27 -0.88 4.22
C ARG A 9 3.70 -1.30 3.87
N HIS A 10 4.68 -0.43 4.15
CA HIS A 10 6.08 -0.76 3.91
C HIS A 10 6.51 -2.05 4.62
N GLY A 11 7.56 -2.68 4.13
CA GLY A 11 8.14 -3.88 4.71
C GLY A 11 8.88 -3.62 6.02
N LYS A 12 9.36 -4.70 6.65
CA LYS A 12 10.09 -4.64 7.92
C LYS A 12 11.32 -3.76 7.79
N SER A 13 11.46 -2.76 8.65
CA SER A 13 12.58 -1.80 8.63
C SER A 13 13.68 -2.17 9.61
N ASP A 14 14.89 -1.65 9.37
CA ASP A 14 16.09 -1.96 10.13
C ASP A 14 16.35 -0.89 11.19
N TRP A 15 16.03 -1.21 12.45
CA TRP A 15 16.21 -0.34 13.60
C TRP A 15 17.65 -0.34 14.14
N SER A 16 18.53 -1.19 13.61
CA SER A 16 19.93 -1.26 14.05
C SER A 16 20.79 -0.12 13.51
N ARG A 17 20.28 0.63 12.50
CA ARG A 17 20.99 1.72 11.86
C ARG A 17 20.84 3.02 12.67
N PRO A 18 21.96 3.76 12.91
CA PRO A 18 21.91 5.05 13.62
C PRO A 18 21.51 6.19 12.67
N VAL A 19 20.32 6.09 12.09
CA VAL A 19 19.75 7.08 11.18
C VAL A 19 18.41 7.58 11.73
N ASP A 20 17.94 8.72 11.23
CA ASP A 20 16.63 9.23 11.60
C ASP A 20 15.53 8.38 10.98
N ASP A 21 14.29 8.59 11.42
CA ASP A 21 13.15 7.80 10.98
C ASP A 21 12.99 7.80 9.46
N PHE A 22 13.10 8.95 8.83
CA PHE A 22 12.90 9.11 7.38
C PHE A 22 13.88 8.24 6.58
N HIS A 23 15.13 8.15 7.03
CA HIS A 23 16.20 7.44 6.33
C HIS A 23 16.35 5.97 6.72
N ARG A 24 15.51 5.47 7.64
CA ARG A 24 15.61 4.07 8.09
C ARG A 24 15.25 3.12 6.94
N PRO A 25 16.19 2.22 6.54
CA PRO A 25 15.99 1.31 5.41
C PRO A 25 15.22 0.06 5.80
N LEU A 26 14.88 -0.75 4.82
CA LEU A 26 14.32 -2.08 5.05
C LEU A 26 15.40 -3.04 5.57
N LYS A 27 14.97 -4.02 6.39
CA LYS A 27 15.76 -5.23 6.67
C LYS A 27 15.70 -6.16 5.46
N LYS A 28 16.57 -7.18 5.48
CA LYS A 28 16.57 -8.24 4.45
C LYS A 28 15.17 -8.88 4.31
N ARG A 29 14.52 -9.19 5.43
CA ARG A 29 13.16 -9.75 5.43
C ARG A 29 12.16 -8.79 4.79
N GLY A 30 12.26 -7.50 5.06
CA GLY A 30 11.40 -6.48 4.48
C GLY A 30 11.55 -6.42 2.97
N ARG A 31 12.78 -6.48 2.46
CA ARG A 31 13.04 -6.50 1.02
C ARG A 31 12.47 -7.76 0.36
N LYS A 32 12.66 -8.91 1.00
CA LYS A 32 12.10 -10.17 0.52
C LYS A 32 10.57 -10.11 0.44
N ASN A 33 9.93 -9.64 1.49
CA ASN A 33 8.46 -9.54 1.55
C ASN A 33 7.92 -8.55 0.49
N ALA A 34 8.59 -7.42 0.26
CA ALA A 34 8.18 -6.47 -0.76
C ALA A 34 8.21 -7.10 -2.16
N THR A 35 9.26 -7.83 -2.49
CA THR A 35 9.39 -8.55 -3.76
C THR A 35 8.31 -9.63 -3.89
N GLN A 36 8.08 -10.40 -2.84
CA GLN A 36 7.05 -11.44 -2.83
C GLN A 36 5.65 -10.86 -3.05
N MET A 37 5.36 -9.72 -2.43
CA MET A 37 4.06 -9.07 -2.62
C MET A 37 3.88 -8.59 -4.06
N GLY A 38 4.91 -8.00 -4.66
CA GLY A 38 4.87 -7.63 -6.08
C GLY A 38 4.64 -8.83 -6.99
N SER A 39 5.34 -9.93 -6.74
CA SER A 39 5.15 -11.18 -7.50
C SER A 39 3.74 -11.72 -7.35
N TRP A 40 3.19 -11.68 -6.14
CA TRP A 40 1.82 -12.09 -5.88
C TRP A 40 0.81 -11.23 -6.63
N LEU A 41 0.99 -9.91 -6.62
CA LEU A 41 0.13 -8.99 -7.36
C LEU A 41 0.14 -9.30 -8.87
N ALA A 42 1.31 -9.57 -9.43
CA ALA A 42 1.44 -9.94 -10.84
C ALA A 42 0.69 -11.25 -11.15
N LYS A 43 0.84 -12.25 -10.29
CA LYS A 43 0.14 -13.54 -10.45
C LYS A 43 -1.37 -13.41 -10.35
N GLN A 44 -1.85 -12.45 -9.54
CA GLN A 44 -3.28 -12.19 -9.38
C GLN A 44 -3.84 -11.26 -10.46
N SER A 45 -3.02 -10.86 -11.45
CA SER A 45 -3.41 -9.89 -12.49
C SER A 45 -3.83 -8.54 -11.88
N LEU A 46 -3.12 -8.11 -10.84
CA LEU A 46 -3.39 -6.88 -10.10
C LEU A 46 -2.28 -5.83 -10.28
N ILE A 47 -1.67 -5.80 -11.45
CA ILE A 47 -0.63 -4.80 -11.75
C ILE A 47 -1.28 -3.41 -11.79
N PRO A 48 -0.77 -2.44 -11.01
CA PRO A 48 -1.32 -1.08 -11.04
C PRO A 48 -0.96 -0.35 -12.32
N ASP A 49 -1.75 0.67 -12.66
CA ASP A 49 -1.39 1.62 -13.71
C ASP A 49 -0.99 3.00 -13.13
N TYR A 50 -1.05 3.15 -11.81
CA TYR A 50 -0.61 4.35 -11.11
C TYR A 50 -0.06 3.97 -9.73
N VAL A 51 1.13 4.46 -9.37
CA VAL A 51 1.77 4.13 -8.10
C VAL A 51 2.19 5.40 -7.38
N ILE A 52 1.77 5.52 -6.12
CA ILE A 52 2.17 6.60 -5.23
C ILE A 52 2.87 5.99 -4.01
N SER A 53 3.99 6.56 -3.61
CA SER A 53 4.73 6.14 -2.42
C SER A 53 5.13 7.32 -1.55
N SER A 54 5.16 7.08 -0.25
CA SER A 54 5.90 7.95 0.67
C SER A 54 7.37 8.01 0.22
N PRO A 55 8.03 9.18 0.35
CA PRO A 55 9.45 9.28 0.03
C PRO A 55 10.38 8.72 1.09
N ALA A 56 9.87 8.34 2.28
CA ALA A 56 10.70 7.71 3.31
C ALA A 56 11.36 6.45 2.75
N VAL A 57 12.63 6.23 3.09
CA VAL A 57 13.45 5.18 2.48
C VAL A 57 12.79 3.81 2.51
N ARG A 58 12.25 3.39 3.66
CA ARG A 58 11.60 2.08 3.80
C ARG A 58 10.36 1.89 2.93
N ALA A 59 9.59 2.96 2.71
CA ALA A 59 8.40 2.91 1.87
C ALA A 59 8.76 2.92 0.39
N LEU A 60 9.67 3.80 -0.01
CA LEU A 60 10.10 3.91 -1.39
C LEU A 60 10.82 2.63 -1.85
N GLU A 61 11.65 2.05 -0.99
CA GLU A 61 12.31 0.77 -1.26
C GLU A 61 11.28 -0.35 -1.44
N THR A 62 10.24 -0.39 -0.59
CA THR A 62 9.14 -1.35 -0.72
C THR A 62 8.44 -1.18 -2.08
N ALA A 63 8.11 0.06 -2.45
CA ALA A 63 7.46 0.35 -3.72
C ALA A 63 8.31 -0.09 -4.91
N ARG A 64 9.60 0.22 -4.88
CA ARG A 64 10.54 -0.15 -5.96
C ARG A 64 10.66 -1.65 -6.13
N LEU A 65 10.80 -2.39 -5.03
CA LEU A 65 10.94 -3.85 -5.08
C LEU A 65 9.67 -4.52 -5.58
N ALA A 66 8.51 -4.08 -5.08
CA ALA A 66 7.22 -4.61 -5.55
C ALA A 66 6.99 -4.29 -7.02
N CYS A 67 7.25 -3.05 -7.45
CA CYS A 67 7.09 -2.64 -8.84
C CYS A 67 8.05 -3.38 -9.77
N SER A 68 9.30 -3.59 -9.36
CA SER A 68 10.27 -4.37 -10.13
C SER A 68 9.77 -5.79 -10.36
N ALA A 69 9.20 -6.43 -9.33
CA ALA A 69 8.64 -7.78 -9.44
C ALA A 69 7.42 -7.84 -10.37
N MET A 70 6.70 -6.74 -10.51
CA MET A 70 5.54 -6.62 -11.42
C MET A 70 5.93 -6.13 -12.82
N GLN A 71 7.21 -5.83 -13.04
CA GLN A 71 7.70 -5.21 -14.29
C GLN A 71 7.05 -3.84 -14.56
N PHE A 72 6.68 -3.14 -13.48
CA PHE A 72 6.21 -1.76 -13.56
C PHE A 72 7.44 -0.82 -13.56
N SER A 73 7.45 0.16 -14.45
CA SER A 73 8.60 1.08 -14.59
C SER A 73 8.83 1.89 -13.33
N LEU A 74 10.04 1.79 -12.74
CA LEU A 74 10.38 2.45 -11.49
C LEU A 74 10.35 3.98 -11.60
N GLU A 75 10.62 4.52 -12.78
CA GLU A 75 10.55 5.98 -13.03
C GLU A 75 9.12 6.52 -12.98
N ASN A 76 8.11 5.65 -13.05
CA ASN A 76 6.70 6.02 -12.95
C ASN A 76 6.16 5.95 -11.51
N ILE A 77 7.00 5.61 -10.54
CA ILE A 77 6.62 5.71 -9.13
C ILE A 77 6.61 7.18 -8.72
N ARG A 78 5.47 7.65 -8.21
CA ARG A 78 5.29 9.05 -7.80
C ARG A 78 5.47 9.19 -6.30
N GLU A 79 6.47 9.95 -5.90
CA GLU A 79 6.70 10.25 -4.48
C GLU A 79 5.82 11.42 -4.07
N LYS A 80 5.11 11.28 -2.97
CA LYS A 80 4.28 12.34 -2.40
C LYS A 80 4.66 12.55 -0.94
N ALA A 81 5.28 13.69 -0.64
CA ALA A 81 5.76 14.02 0.70
C ALA A 81 4.64 13.91 1.76
N VAL A 82 3.41 14.26 1.40
CA VAL A 82 2.27 14.22 2.33
C VAL A 82 1.96 12.80 2.82
N VAL A 83 2.36 11.76 2.09
CA VAL A 83 2.11 10.36 2.48
C VAL A 83 2.99 9.96 3.69
N TYR A 84 4.13 10.60 3.85
CA TYR A 84 4.94 10.40 5.04
C TYR A 84 4.22 11.01 6.25
N GLU A 85 3.95 10.21 7.27
CA GLU A 85 3.21 10.61 8.49
C GLU A 85 1.76 11.07 8.23
N ALA A 86 1.15 10.61 7.13
CA ALA A 86 -0.22 10.97 6.77
C ALA A 86 -1.24 10.26 7.66
N ASP A 87 -2.32 10.98 7.98
CA ASP A 87 -3.53 10.38 8.55
C ASP A 87 -4.49 9.94 7.43
N GLU A 88 -5.62 9.34 7.80
CA GLU A 88 -6.62 8.83 6.83
C GLU A 88 -7.24 9.96 5.99
N VAL A 89 -7.38 11.16 6.56
CA VAL A 89 -7.94 12.30 5.83
C VAL A 89 -6.99 12.74 4.72
N GLN A 90 -5.69 12.83 5.03
CA GLN A 90 -4.66 13.21 4.06
C GLN A 90 -4.53 12.15 2.97
N LEU A 91 -4.56 10.86 3.34
CA LEU A 91 -4.50 9.76 2.37
C LEU A 91 -5.71 9.78 1.44
N LEU A 92 -6.89 10.04 1.98
CA LEU A 92 -8.12 10.16 1.18
C LEU A 92 -7.98 11.28 0.14
N GLN A 93 -7.45 12.43 0.54
CA GLN A 93 -7.25 13.57 -0.36
C GLN A 93 -6.24 13.23 -1.48
N VAL A 94 -5.16 12.52 -1.14
CA VAL A 94 -4.17 12.07 -2.13
C VAL A 94 -4.83 11.18 -3.18
N VAL A 95 -5.63 10.21 -2.76
CA VAL A 95 -6.29 9.28 -3.67
C VAL A 95 -7.35 9.97 -4.53
N ARG A 96 -8.12 10.88 -3.94
CA ARG A 96 -9.15 11.64 -4.68
C ARG A 96 -8.58 12.50 -5.80
N ALA A 97 -7.30 12.88 -5.70
CA ALA A 97 -6.66 13.80 -6.64
C ALA A 97 -5.96 13.11 -7.83
N ILE A 98 -5.95 11.79 -7.90
CA ILE A 98 -5.27 11.08 -8.99
C ILE A 98 -6.04 11.20 -10.30
N PRO A 99 -5.38 10.97 -11.46
CA PRO A 99 -6.06 11.09 -12.76
C PRO A 99 -7.30 10.20 -12.87
N LYS A 100 -8.37 10.74 -13.42
CA LYS A 100 -9.67 10.05 -13.58
C LYS A 100 -9.55 8.74 -14.33
N LYS A 101 -8.61 8.65 -15.27
CA LYS A 101 -8.40 7.47 -16.11
C LYS A 101 -7.72 6.32 -15.40
N THR A 102 -7.20 6.53 -14.18
CA THR A 102 -6.54 5.48 -13.41
C THR A 102 -7.49 4.35 -13.12
N LYS A 103 -7.08 3.13 -13.44
CA LYS A 103 -7.89 1.92 -13.19
C LYS A 103 -7.50 1.25 -11.88
N ARG A 104 -6.21 1.22 -11.56
CA ARG A 104 -5.71 0.57 -10.34
C ARG A 104 -4.58 1.37 -9.76
N LEU A 105 -4.78 1.87 -8.54
CA LEU A 105 -3.78 2.61 -7.78
C LEU A 105 -3.11 1.71 -6.76
N LEU A 106 -1.77 1.74 -6.71
CA LEU A 106 -1.00 1.21 -5.59
C LEU A 106 -0.50 2.39 -4.75
N LEU A 107 -0.88 2.40 -3.48
CA LEU A 107 -0.46 3.42 -2.51
C LEU A 107 0.42 2.75 -1.45
N VAL A 108 1.65 3.22 -1.29
CA VAL A 108 2.63 2.66 -0.34
C VAL A 108 2.93 3.68 0.75
N GLY A 109 2.74 3.28 2.00
CA GLY A 109 2.92 4.20 3.11
C GLY A 109 3.10 3.51 4.46
N HIS A 110 2.63 4.15 5.52
CA HIS A 110 2.96 3.83 6.90
C HIS A 110 1.71 3.68 7.78
N ASN A 111 1.82 2.85 8.82
CA ASN A 111 0.85 2.85 9.92
C ASN A 111 1.19 4.05 10.86
N THR A 112 0.26 4.60 11.58
CA THR A 112 -1.13 4.14 11.71
C THR A 112 -2.05 4.64 10.58
N GLY A 113 -1.60 5.60 9.76
CA GLY A 113 -2.43 6.21 8.72
C GLY A 113 -3.03 5.22 7.75
N MET A 114 -2.24 4.24 7.27
CA MET A 114 -2.72 3.23 6.33
C MET A 114 -3.80 2.34 6.96
N GLU A 115 -3.59 1.93 8.21
CA GLU A 115 -4.56 1.12 8.95
C GLU A 115 -5.85 1.89 9.19
N ASP A 116 -5.75 3.16 9.62
CA ASP A 116 -6.91 4.02 9.81
C ASP A 116 -7.68 4.23 8.50
N PHE A 117 -6.96 4.36 7.39
CA PHE A 117 -7.56 4.52 6.08
C PHE A 117 -8.34 3.27 5.65
N VAL A 118 -7.75 2.09 5.87
CA VAL A 118 -8.42 0.81 5.61
C VAL A 118 -9.70 0.68 6.45
N LEU A 119 -9.63 1.03 7.73
CA LEU A 119 -10.78 0.98 8.63
C LEU A 119 -11.88 1.97 8.20
N TYR A 120 -11.49 3.17 7.80
CA TYR A 120 -12.43 4.17 7.30
C TYR A 120 -13.15 3.69 6.04
N LEU A 121 -12.41 3.20 5.05
CA LEU A 121 -12.99 2.78 3.78
C LEU A 121 -13.80 1.49 3.90
N GLY A 122 -13.31 0.55 4.69
CA GLY A 122 -13.95 -0.77 4.81
C GLY A 122 -15.07 -0.84 5.82
N ALA A 123 -15.10 0.09 6.77
CA ALA A 123 -16.11 0.17 7.81
C ALA A 123 -16.36 -1.20 8.46
N GLU A 124 -17.63 -1.66 8.48
CA GLU A 124 -18.01 -2.92 9.12
C GLU A 124 -17.52 -4.16 8.40
N ALA A 125 -17.09 -4.05 7.14
CA ALA A 125 -16.58 -5.18 6.36
C ALA A 125 -15.17 -5.60 6.79
N VAL A 126 -14.44 -4.72 7.49
CA VAL A 126 -13.08 -5.00 7.97
C VAL A 126 -13.13 -5.47 9.41
N HIS A 127 -12.66 -6.70 9.64
CA HIS A 127 -12.62 -7.29 10.98
C HIS A 127 -11.17 -7.42 11.46
N TRP A 128 -10.94 -7.07 12.74
CA TRP A 128 -9.65 -7.24 13.35
C TRP A 128 -9.31 -8.72 13.50
N PRO A 129 -8.10 -9.15 13.09
CA PRO A 129 -7.66 -10.52 13.33
C PRO A 129 -7.44 -10.78 14.83
N GLU A 130 -7.40 -12.06 15.21
CA GLU A 130 -7.18 -12.47 16.60
C GLU A 130 -5.85 -11.96 17.17
N ASP A 131 -4.81 -11.86 16.33
CA ASP A 131 -3.49 -11.36 16.75
C ASP A 131 -3.44 -9.83 16.92
N GLY A 132 -4.54 -9.13 16.67
CA GLY A 132 -4.62 -7.68 16.82
C GLY A 132 -3.85 -6.87 15.80
N LYS A 133 -3.35 -7.49 14.72
CA LYS A 133 -2.56 -6.82 13.69
C LYS A 133 -3.34 -6.77 12.39
N LEU A 134 -3.97 -5.62 12.11
CA LEU A 134 -4.74 -5.46 10.88
C LEU A 134 -3.83 -5.36 9.66
N MET A 135 -2.85 -4.45 9.71
CA MET A 135 -1.91 -4.21 8.62
C MET A 135 -0.47 -4.36 9.11
N PRO A 136 0.01 -5.60 9.32
CA PRO A 136 1.43 -5.80 9.64
C PRO A 136 2.31 -5.35 8.48
N THR A 137 3.62 -5.27 8.67
CA THR A 137 4.55 -4.82 7.63
C THR A 137 4.36 -5.63 6.34
N ALA A 138 4.38 -4.93 5.20
CA ALA A 138 4.18 -5.46 3.85
C ALA A 138 2.80 -6.10 3.62
N ALA A 139 1.83 -5.86 4.50
CA ALA A 139 0.44 -6.26 4.25
C ALA A 139 -0.20 -5.35 3.20
N LEU A 140 -1.06 -5.94 2.39
CA LEU A 140 -1.75 -5.23 1.32
C LEU A 140 -3.26 -5.38 1.50
N ALA A 141 -3.98 -4.25 1.50
CA ALA A 141 -5.43 -4.21 1.51
C ALA A 141 -5.93 -3.87 0.11
N ARG A 142 -6.95 -4.58 -0.35
CA ARG A 142 -7.55 -4.40 -1.67
C ARG A 142 -8.99 -3.96 -1.55
N PHE A 143 -9.32 -2.91 -2.30
CA PHE A 143 -10.70 -2.39 -2.42
C PHE A 143 -11.10 -2.25 -3.88
N ARG A 144 -12.37 -2.49 -4.17
CA ARG A 144 -13.00 -2.05 -5.41
C ARG A 144 -13.59 -0.68 -5.17
N VAL A 145 -13.43 0.22 -6.14
CA VAL A 145 -13.95 1.59 -6.07
C VAL A 145 -15.07 1.71 -7.08
N THR A 146 -16.30 1.92 -6.59
CA THR A 146 -17.52 1.83 -7.40
C THR A 146 -17.86 3.13 -8.13
N LYS A 147 -17.24 4.24 -7.78
CA LYS A 147 -17.43 5.54 -8.42
C LYS A 147 -16.07 6.14 -8.80
N SER A 148 -16.05 7.42 -9.14
CA SER A 148 -14.79 8.11 -9.48
C SER A 148 -13.86 8.20 -8.28
N TRP A 149 -12.56 8.40 -8.53
CA TRP A 149 -11.59 8.64 -7.46
C TRP A 149 -11.95 9.87 -6.63
N ALA A 150 -12.44 10.94 -7.29
CA ALA A 150 -12.83 12.17 -6.60
C ALA A 150 -13.99 11.96 -5.61
N ALA A 151 -14.81 10.94 -5.83
CA ALA A 151 -15.94 10.61 -4.97
C ALA A 151 -15.63 9.49 -3.96
N LEU A 152 -14.35 9.08 -3.83
CA LEU A 152 -13.98 8.00 -2.92
C LEU A 152 -14.40 8.32 -1.48
N GLY A 153 -14.99 7.34 -0.84
CA GLY A 153 -15.40 7.37 0.55
C GLY A 153 -15.85 5.99 0.99
N ALA A 154 -16.29 5.85 2.23
CA ALA A 154 -16.71 4.56 2.77
C ALA A 154 -17.89 3.94 1.99
N ASP A 155 -18.73 4.77 1.42
CA ASP A 155 -19.91 4.33 0.65
C ASP A 155 -19.59 3.91 -0.78
N THR A 156 -18.39 4.20 -1.26
CA THR A 156 -17.97 3.88 -2.63
C THR A 156 -16.76 2.93 -2.69
N ALA A 157 -16.29 2.48 -1.54
CA ALA A 157 -15.19 1.53 -1.43
C ALA A 157 -15.72 0.19 -0.94
N GLU A 158 -15.47 -0.86 -1.72
CA GLU A 158 -15.88 -2.22 -1.36
C GLU A 158 -14.63 -3.01 -0.96
N PHE A 159 -14.56 -3.42 0.30
CA PHE A 159 -13.44 -4.20 0.83
C PHE A 159 -13.42 -5.59 0.18
N VAL A 160 -12.25 -6.00 -0.32
CA VAL A 160 -12.07 -7.33 -0.91
C VAL A 160 -11.29 -8.26 0.00
N GLN A 161 -10.08 -7.85 0.42
CA GLN A 161 -9.19 -8.69 1.23
C GLN A 161 -8.02 -7.91 1.79
N ILE A 162 -7.38 -8.51 2.80
CA ILE A 162 -6.03 -8.15 3.23
C ILE A 162 -5.15 -9.37 2.99
N GLN A 163 -4.07 -9.20 2.23
CA GLN A 163 -3.07 -10.22 2.01
C GLN A 163 -1.85 -9.91 2.88
N ARG A 164 -1.45 -10.85 3.71
CA ARG A 164 -0.25 -10.72 4.56
C ARG A 164 0.96 -11.30 3.85
N ALA A 165 2.09 -10.59 3.96
CA ALA A 165 3.33 -11.04 3.34
C ALA A 165 3.82 -12.39 3.86
N ARG A 166 3.67 -12.66 5.17
CA ARG A 166 4.12 -13.93 5.77
C ARG A 166 3.47 -15.16 5.16
N LEU A 167 2.23 -15.00 4.63
CA LEU A 167 1.53 -16.11 3.97
C LEU A 167 2.07 -16.40 2.58
N LEU A 168 2.95 -15.53 2.06
CA LEU A 168 3.61 -15.69 0.78
C LEU A 168 5.03 -16.25 0.93
N GLU A 169 5.52 -16.45 2.15
CA GLU A 169 6.88 -16.94 2.45
C GLU A 169 6.99 -18.45 2.31
N THR A 170 6.18 -19.06 1.47
CA THR A 170 6.18 -20.50 1.29
C THR A 170 7.28 -20.94 0.33
N GLY A 171 8.17 -21.72 0.84
CA GLY A 171 9.19 -22.40 0.07
C GLY A 171 10.35 -21.57 -0.36
#